data_cefce57632cf4a459bc36be61fc421f2
#
_entry.id   cefce57632cf4a459bc36be61fc421f2
#
_cell.length_a   1.000
_cell.length_b   1.000
_cell.length_c   1.000
_cell.angle_alpha   90.00
_cell.angle_beta   90.00
_cell.angle_gamma   90.00
#
_symmetry.space_group_name_H-M   'P 1'
#
loop_
_entity.id
_entity.type
_entity.pdbx_description
1 polymer ?
#
loop_
_entity_poly.entity_id
_entity_poly.type
_entity_poly.pdbx_seq_one_letter_code
_entity_poly.pdbx_strand_id
1 'polypeptide(L)'
;MRELTRDDHQLLAAYAATLPAEPRARLIPEERLEALLVSRDEQAVEALLQSEPSGLAEERRRYLFMQAVKRDPRLVQALRERYHGRCQICAWEPRTLYGTDVCETHHIQWLSRGGYDTESNLVLLCPNHHRAIHRCDAQLDWDRLRFVFTPEHSEALTLRAHILELTER
;
A
#
# COMPACT_ATOMS: atom_id res chain seq x y z
N MET A 1 -12.28 17.91 4.98
CA MET A 1 -12.41 17.29 3.64
C MET A 1 -13.82 16.75 3.57
N ARG A 2 -14.61 17.10 2.54
CA ARG A 2 -16.01 16.63 2.42
C ARG A 2 -15.98 15.17 1.94
N GLU A 3 -16.69 14.28 2.62
CA GLU A 3 -16.93 12.92 2.12
C GLU A 3 -17.73 12.95 0.82
N LEU A 4 -17.40 12.07 -0.11
CA LEU A 4 -18.13 11.90 -1.35
C LEU A 4 -19.51 11.31 -1.05
N THR A 5 -20.55 11.96 -1.56
CA THR A 5 -21.94 11.48 -1.45
C THR A 5 -22.19 10.33 -2.43
N ARG A 6 -23.31 9.63 -2.25
CA ARG A 6 -23.76 8.58 -3.19
C ARG A 6 -23.94 9.12 -4.61
N ASP A 7 -24.38 10.37 -4.74
CA ASP A 7 -24.57 11.03 -6.01
C ASP A 7 -23.22 11.39 -6.66
N ASP A 8 -22.21 11.79 -5.87
CA ASP A 8 -20.84 12.00 -6.36
C ASP A 8 -20.25 10.69 -6.93
N HIS A 9 -20.49 9.55 -6.27
CA HIS A 9 -20.06 8.23 -6.76
C HIS A 9 -20.77 7.83 -8.05
N GLN A 10 -22.08 8.12 -8.20
CA GLN A 10 -22.83 7.86 -9.43
C GLN A 10 -22.35 8.74 -10.58
N LEU A 11 -22.07 10.01 -10.33
CA LEU A 11 -21.49 10.94 -11.31
C LEU A 11 -20.11 10.50 -11.78
N LEU A 12 -19.24 10.08 -10.84
CA LEU A 12 -17.91 9.56 -11.17
C LEU A 12 -17.99 8.26 -11.97
N ALA A 13 -18.91 7.36 -11.64
CA ALA A 13 -19.14 6.12 -12.39
C ALA A 13 -19.68 6.40 -13.80
N ALA A 14 -20.63 7.33 -13.94
CA ALA A 14 -21.16 7.77 -15.24
C ALA A 14 -20.08 8.41 -16.11
N TYR A 15 -19.27 9.32 -15.53
CA TYR A 15 -18.12 9.91 -16.21
C TYR A 15 -17.10 8.87 -16.64
N ALA A 16 -16.75 7.95 -15.74
CA ALA A 16 -15.85 6.86 -16.04
C ALA A 16 -16.35 5.93 -17.15
N ALA A 17 -17.68 5.80 -17.32
CA ALA A 17 -18.29 5.04 -18.42
C ALA A 17 -18.19 5.76 -19.78
N THR A 18 -18.07 7.08 -19.80
CA THR A 18 -17.92 7.87 -21.03
C THR A 18 -16.48 7.91 -21.56
N LEU A 19 -15.50 7.52 -20.73
CA LEU A 19 -14.10 7.49 -21.17
C LEU A 19 -13.87 6.37 -22.18
N PRO A 20 -13.06 6.61 -23.22
CA PRO A 20 -12.69 5.59 -24.19
C PRO A 20 -12.08 4.36 -23.50
N ALA A 21 -12.40 3.16 -23.98
CA ALA A 21 -11.90 1.91 -23.40
C ALA A 21 -10.36 1.80 -23.44
N GLU A 22 -9.74 2.35 -24.46
CA GLU A 22 -8.28 2.34 -24.66
C GLU A 22 -7.45 3.01 -23.54
N PRO A 23 -7.85 4.19 -22.99
CA PRO A 23 -7.11 4.78 -21.88
C PRO A 23 -7.11 3.90 -20.61
N ARG A 24 -8.20 3.13 -20.38
CA ARG A 24 -8.27 2.21 -19.22
C ARG A 24 -7.33 1.02 -19.35
N ALA A 25 -7.14 0.50 -20.56
CA ALA A 25 -6.21 -0.61 -20.82
C ALA A 25 -4.73 -0.20 -20.67
N ARG A 26 -4.43 1.09 -20.72
CA ARG A 26 -3.08 1.66 -20.62
C ARG A 26 -2.73 2.18 -19.21
N LEU A 27 -3.70 2.22 -18.29
CA LEU A 27 -3.40 2.59 -16.90
C LEU A 27 -2.47 1.54 -16.29
N ILE A 28 -1.44 2.04 -15.65
CA ILE A 28 -0.49 1.18 -14.95
C ILE A 28 -1.24 0.45 -13.83
N PRO A 29 -1.15 -0.88 -13.75
CA PRO A 29 -1.68 -1.60 -12.59
C PRO A 29 -1.12 -0.99 -11.31
N GLU A 30 -1.99 -0.62 -10.38
CA GLU A 30 -1.62 0.07 -9.15
C GLU A 30 -0.61 -0.74 -8.32
N GLU A 31 -0.75 -2.07 -8.32
CA GLU A 31 0.21 -3.00 -7.73
C GLU A 31 1.63 -2.82 -8.29
N ARG A 32 1.76 -2.60 -9.61
CA ARG A 32 3.06 -2.36 -10.24
C ARG A 32 3.65 -1.02 -9.86
N LEU A 33 2.81 0.03 -9.81
CA LEU A 33 3.23 1.36 -9.39
C LEU A 33 3.69 1.32 -7.93
N GLU A 34 2.91 0.70 -7.04
CA GLU A 34 3.26 0.55 -5.63
C GLU A 34 4.60 -0.22 -5.48
N ALA A 35 4.79 -1.33 -6.20
CA ALA A 35 6.03 -2.09 -6.19
C ALA A 35 7.25 -1.25 -6.62
N LEU A 36 7.10 -0.39 -7.62
CA LEU A 36 8.17 0.52 -8.07
C LEU A 36 8.45 1.62 -7.05
N LEU A 37 7.41 2.20 -6.45
CA LEU A 37 7.57 3.17 -5.37
C LEU A 37 8.28 2.53 -4.17
N VAL A 38 7.97 1.26 -3.88
CA VAL A 38 8.63 0.48 -2.82
C VAL A 38 10.09 0.19 -3.15
N SER A 39 10.44 -0.08 -4.41
CA SER A 39 11.81 -0.46 -4.82
C SER A 39 12.81 0.70 -4.84
N ARG A 40 12.34 1.96 -4.78
CA ARG A 40 13.16 3.19 -4.93
C ARG A 40 13.86 3.31 -6.29
N ASP A 41 13.36 2.64 -7.29
CA ASP A 41 13.89 2.79 -8.64
C ASP A 41 13.27 4.05 -9.28
N GLU A 42 13.89 5.21 -8.99
CA GLU A 42 13.45 6.51 -9.49
C GLU A 42 13.38 6.53 -11.02
N GLN A 43 14.32 5.86 -11.69
CA GLN A 43 14.35 5.80 -13.16
C GLN A 43 13.20 4.95 -13.70
N ALA A 44 12.90 3.82 -13.05
CA ALA A 44 11.77 2.97 -13.44
C ALA A 44 10.42 3.64 -13.15
N VAL A 45 10.30 4.37 -12.04
CA VAL A 45 9.12 5.19 -11.71
C VAL A 45 8.93 6.28 -12.77
N GLU A 46 9.98 7.03 -13.11
CA GLU A 46 9.91 8.10 -14.11
C GLU A 46 9.54 7.55 -15.49
N ALA A 47 10.18 6.46 -15.93
CA ALA A 47 9.88 5.81 -17.20
C ALA A 47 8.44 5.31 -17.28
N LEU A 48 7.93 4.78 -16.15
CA LEU A 48 6.55 4.30 -16.05
C LEU A 48 5.55 5.46 -16.14
N LEU A 49 5.81 6.57 -15.42
CA LEU A 49 4.97 7.76 -15.43
C LEU A 49 4.96 8.47 -16.78
N GLN A 50 6.07 8.44 -17.52
CA GLN A 50 6.14 8.97 -18.88
C GLN A 50 5.29 8.17 -19.89
N SER A 51 5.00 6.91 -19.60
CA SER A 51 4.16 6.05 -20.44
C SER A 51 2.65 6.26 -20.20
N GLU A 52 2.25 7.03 -19.18
CA GLU A 52 0.83 7.33 -18.93
C GLU A 52 0.29 8.42 -19.87
N PRO A 53 -0.99 8.31 -20.31
CA PRO A 53 -1.63 9.34 -21.12
C PRO A 53 -1.69 10.68 -20.39
N SER A 54 -1.41 11.76 -21.10
CA SER A 54 -1.36 13.12 -20.57
C SER A 54 -2.72 13.64 -20.08
N GLY A 55 -2.70 14.38 -18.95
CA GLY A 55 -3.84 15.19 -18.50
C GLY A 55 -4.01 15.28 -16.99
N LEU A 56 -4.11 14.17 -16.29
CA LEU A 56 -4.10 14.10 -14.83
C LEU A 56 -2.68 13.74 -14.28
N ALA A 57 -1.78 13.50 -15.21
CA ALA A 57 -0.49 12.87 -14.94
C ALA A 57 0.49 13.76 -14.17
N GLU A 58 0.51 15.09 -14.40
CA GLU A 58 1.60 15.91 -13.87
C GLU A 58 1.53 16.12 -12.33
N GLU A 59 0.35 16.37 -11.80
CA GLU A 59 0.16 16.50 -10.34
C GLU A 59 0.39 15.15 -9.65
N ARG A 60 -0.12 14.08 -10.24
CA ARG A 60 0.10 12.71 -9.77
C ARG A 60 1.55 12.29 -9.89
N ARG A 61 2.24 12.65 -10.98
CA ARG A 61 3.69 12.43 -11.16
C ARG A 61 4.50 13.11 -10.07
N ARG A 62 4.28 14.39 -9.82
CA ARG A 62 4.97 15.14 -8.76
C ARG A 62 4.76 14.50 -7.40
N TYR A 63 3.52 14.12 -7.09
CA TYR A 63 3.18 13.46 -5.85
C TYR A 63 3.92 12.13 -5.69
N LEU A 64 3.86 11.26 -6.68
CA LEU A 64 4.49 9.95 -6.66
C LEU A 64 6.02 10.04 -6.62
N PHE A 65 6.60 10.96 -7.38
CA PHE A 65 8.04 11.24 -7.34
C PHE A 65 8.49 11.71 -5.97
N MET A 66 7.72 12.62 -5.36
CA MET A 66 7.99 13.12 -4.00
C MET A 66 7.90 12.00 -2.95
N GLN A 67 7.02 11.04 -3.12
CA GLN A 67 6.91 9.89 -2.22
C GLN A 67 8.07 8.90 -2.41
N ALA A 68 8.51 8.64 -3.64
CA ALA A 68 9.64 7.76 -3.92
C ALA A 68 10.96 8.26 -3.30
N VAL A 69 11.18 9.58 -3.34
CA VAL A 69 12.42 10.23 -2.85
C VAL A 69 12.47 10.34 -1.32
N LYS A 70 11.32 10.42 -0.64
CA LYS A 70 11.24 10.70 0.81
C LYS A 70 11.34 9.48 1.72
N ARG A 71 11.53 8.27 1.20
CA ARG A 71 11.53 7.06 2.02
C ARG A 71 12.70 6.97 2.99
N ASP A 72 12.37 6.62 4.23
CA ASP A 72 13.35 6.37 5.27
C ASP A 72 13.59 4.85 5.49
N PRO A 73 14.73 4.28 5.04
CA PRO A 73 15.03 2.86 5.23
C PRO A 73 15.13 2.47 6.71
N ARG A 74 15.32 3.44 7.60
CA ARG A 74 15.37 3.19 9.05
C ARG A 74 14.01 2.74 9.59
N LEU A 75 12.90 3.18 8.99
CA LEU A 75 11.56 2.73 9.37
C LEU A 75 11.37 1.23 9.12
N VAL A 76 11.82 0.75 7.95
CA VAL A 76 11.76 -0.68 7.60
C VAL A 76 12.63 -1.50 8.55
N GLN A 77 13.83 -1.02 8.84
CA GLN A 77 14.75 -1.70 9.75
C GLN A 77 14.21 -1.74 11.17
N ALA A 78 13.70 -0.63 11.69
CA ALA A 78 13.10 -0.55 13.01
C ALA A 78 11.90 -1.51 13.15
N LEU A 79 11.04 -1.59 12.12
CA LEU A 79 9.90 -2.49 12.12
C LEU A 79 10.34 -3.98 12.12
N ARG A 80 11.36 -4.32 11.34
CA ARG A 80 11.95 -5.67 11.32
C ARG A 80 12.56 -6.05 12.65
N GLU A 81 13.29 -5.16 13.29
CA GLU A 81 13.87 -5.38 14.61
C GLU A 81 12.80 -5.56 15.68
N ARG A 82 11.79 -4.68 15.68
CA ARG A 82 10.67 -4.71 16.63
C ARG A 82 9.90 -6.01 16.60
N TYR A 83 9.64 -6.55 15.43
CA TYR A 83 8.87 -7.78 15.24
C TYR A 83 9.73 -9.02 14.97
N HIS A 84 11.06 -8.92 15.08
CA HIS A 84 12.01 -10.00 14.82
C HIS A 84 11.83 -10.65 13.43
N GLY A 85 11.47 -9.85 12.41
CA GLY A 85 11.21 -10.33 11.06
C GLY A 85 9.91 -11.13 10.90
N ARG A 86 9.01 -11.15 11.90
CA ARG A 86 7.77 -11.93 11.87
C ARG A 86 6.63 -11.22 11.14
N CYS A 87 5.79 -12.00 10.47
CA CYS A 87 4.55 -11.50 9.88
C CYS A 87 3.59 -11.00 10.96
N GLN A 88 3.10 -9.79 10.82
CA GLN A 88 2.20 -9.19 11.82
C GLN A 88 0.77 -9.78 11.81
N ILE A 89 0.37 -10.49 10.76
CA ILE A 89 -0.92 -11.20 10.71
C ILE A 89 -0.78 -12.60 11.33
N CYS A 90 0.05 -13.47 10.77
CA CYS A 90 0.13 -14.88 11.19
C CYS A 90 1.29 -15.22 12.13
N ALA A 91 2.11 -14.24 12.51
CA ALA A 91 3.29 -14.41 13.36
C ALA A 91 4.35 -15.39 12.82
N TRP A 92 4.27 -15.80 11.54
CA TRP A 92 5.28 -16.65 10.92
C TRP A 92 6.66 -16.00 10.98
N GLU A 93 7.64 -16.78 11.44
CA GLU A 93 9.03 -16.36 11.68
C GLU A 93 9.98 -17.06 10.71
N PRO A 94 10.28 -16.46 9.55
CA PRO A 94 11.12 -17.08 8.52
C PRO A 94 12.58 -17.26 8.96
N ARG A 95 13.11 -16.38 9.80
CA ARG A 95 14.51 -16.47 10.28
C ARG A 95 14.84 -17.81 10.91
N THR A 96 13.93 -18.36 11.69
CA THR A 96 14.09 -19.67 12.34
C THR A 96 14.25 -20.80 11.33
N LEU A 97 13.57 -20.70 10.17
CA LEU A 97 13.56 -21.76 9.15
C LEU A 97 14.63 -21.55 8.07
N TYR A 98 14.85 -20.31 7.66
CA TYR A 98 15.64 -19.97 6.48
C TYR A 98 16.92 -19.19 6.79
N GLY A 99 17.13 -18.79 8.05
CA GLY A 99 18.29 -17.99 8.47
C GLY A 99 18.30 -16.55 7.93
N THR A 100 17.21 -16.09 7.29
CA THR A 100 17.09 -14.76 6.68
C THR A 100 15.71 -14.18 6.83
N ASP A 101 15.60 -12.85 6.63
CA ASP A 101 14.33 -12.16 6.55
C ASP A 101 13.64 -12.43 5.20
N VAL A 102 12.38 -12.87 5.26
CA VAL A 102 11.55 -13.12 4.08
C VAL A 102 10.30 -12.24 4.10
N CYS A 103 9.93 -11.70 5.29
CA CYS A 103 8.80 -10.79 5.39
C CYS A 103 9.12 -9.43 4.75
N GLU A 104 8.12 -8.88 4.08
CA GLU A 104 8.16 -7.63 3.33
C GLU A 104 7.37 -6.55 4.06
N THR A 105 7.83 -5.32 3.96
CA THR A 105 7.11 -4.16 4.51
C THR A 105 6.03 -3.73 3.51
N HIS A 106 4.82 -3.53 4.02
CA HIS A 106 3.66 -3.09 3.25
C HIS A 106 3.10 -1.78 3.83
N HIS A 107 2.71 -0.84 2.96
CA HIS A 107 1.99 0.36 3.37
C HIS A 107 0.51 0.03 3.54
N ILE A 108 -0.04 0.25 4.73
CA ILE A 108 -1.47 0.02 5.04
C ILE A 108 -2.33 0.83 4.08
N GLN A 109 -2.10 2.13 4.00
CA GLN A 109 -2.60 2.96 2.92
C GLN A 109 -1.50 3.09 1.87
N TRP A 110 -1.77 2.62 0.67
CA TRP A 110 -0.79 2.58 -0.41
C TRP A 110 -0.27 3.98 -0.74
N LEU A 111 1.02 4.09 -1.04
CA LEU A 111 1.65 5.34 -1.44
C LEU A 111 0.99 5.91 -2.71
N SER A 112 0.63 5.05 -3.66
CA SER A 112 -0.10 5.39 -4.88
C SER A 112 -1.48 6.01 -4.61
N ARG A 113 -2.06 5.76 -3.43
CA ARG A 113 -3.37 6.26 -2.97
C ARG A 113 -3.27 7.37 -1.92
N GLY A 114 -2.12 8.02 -1.81
CA GLY A 114 -1.94 9.11 -0.87
C GLY A 114 -1.44 8.71 0.51
N GLY A 115 -1.00 7.48 0.69
CA GLY A 115 -0.34 7.04 1.92
C GLY A 115 0.98 7.77 2.16
N TYR A 116 1.40 7.86 3.41
CA TYR A 116 2.68 8.43 3.81
C TYR A 116 3.65 7.34 4.23
N ASP A 117 4.95 7.58 4.01
CA ASP A 117 6.01 6.70 4.51
C ASP A 117 6.30 7.02 5.98
N THR A 118 5.41 6.55 6.85
CA THR A 118 5.47 6.73 8.30
C THR A 118 5.33 5.38 9.00
N GLU A 119 5.88 5.28 10.21
CA GLU A 119 5.78 4.04 11.01
C GLU A 119 4.33 3.56 11.18
N SER A 120 3.39 4.50 11.41
CA SER A 120 1.97 4.20 11.57
C SER A 120 1.31 3.61 10.32
N ASN A 121 1.90 3.83 9.15
CA ASN A 121 1.38 3.33 7.87
C ASN A 121 2.11 2.08 7.37
N LEU A 122 2.97 1.46 8.19
CA LEU A 122 3.76 0.30 7.81
C LEU A 122 3.38 -0.95 8.60
N VAL A 123 3.36 -2.09 7.92
CA VAL A 123 3.25 -3.42 8.53
C VAL A 123 4.24 -4.38 7.88
N LEU A 124 4.72 -5.37 8.64
CA LEU A 124 5.60 -6.43 8.16
C LEU A 124 4.78 -7.68 7.88
N LEU A 125 4.81 -8.18 6.65
CA LEU A 125 3.97 -9.26 6.17
C LEU A 125 4.78 -10.37 5.52
N CYS A 126 4.37 -11.62 5.68
CA CYS A 126 4.91 -12.69 4.85
C CYS A 126 4.46 -12.53 3.39
N PRO A 127 5.18 -13.13 2.43
CA PRO A 127 4.85 -12.99 1.00
C PRO A 127 3.41 -13.39 0.67
N ASN A 128 2.83 -14.35 1.39
CA ASN A 128 1.45 -14.78 1.18
C ASN A 128 0.45 -13.69 1.56
N HIS A 129 0.56 -13.12 2.77
CA HIS A 129 -0.32 -12.03 3.22
C HIS A 129 -0.09 -10.75 2.42
N HIS A 130 1.16 -10.40 2.11
CA HIS A 130 1.48 -9.26 1.26
C HIS A 130 0.78 -9.37 -0.10
N ARG A 131 0.92 -10.52 -0.76
CA ARG A 131 0.26 -10.77 -2.05
C ARG A 131 -1.27 -10.83 -1.94
N ALA A 132 -1.82 -11.43 -0.89
CA ALA A 132 -3.27 -11.50 -0.68
C ALA A 132 -3.87 -10.10 -0.52
N ILE A 133 -3.24 -9.22 0.26
CA ILE A 133 -3.69 -7.84 0.44
C ILE A 133 -3.73 -7.10 -0.91
N HIS A 134 -2.67 -7.22 -1.72
CA HIS A 134 -2.64 -6.59 -3.04
C HIS A 134 -3.71 -7.16 -3.99
N ARG A 135 -3.89 -8.48 -4.01
CA ARG A 135 -4.83 -9.15 -4.93
C ARG A 135 -6.29 -8.94 -4.57
N CYS A 136 -6.60 -8.84 -3.30
CA CYS A 136 -7.96 -8.62 -2.81
C CYS A 136 -8.26 -7.14 -2.59
N ASP A 137 -7.27 -6.24 -2.78
CA ASP A 137 -7.37 -4.83 -2.39
C ASP A 137 -7.85 -4.66 -0.94
N ALA A 138 -7.30 -5.51 -0.05
CA ALA A 138 -7.76 -5.60 1.33
C ALA A 138 -7.39 -4.33 2.11
N GLN A 139 -8.40 -3.70 2.70
CA GLN A 139 -8.24 -2.50 3.50
C GLN A 139 -8.16 -2.86 4.98
N LEU A 140 -7.40 -2.06 5.75
CA LEU A 140 -7.37 -2.21 7.20
C LEU A 140 -8.61 -1.56 7.83
N ASP A 141 -9.38 -2.36 8.57
CA ASP A 141 -10.36 -1.86 9.55
C ASP A 141 -9.57 -1.37 10.77
N TRP A 142 -9.44 -0.05 10.93
CA TRP A 142 -8.66 0.59 11.98
C TRP A 142 -9.26 0.39 13.38
N ASP A 143 -10.59 0.27 13.48
CA ASP A 143 -11.25 0.07 14.76
C ASP A 143 -10.98 -1.32 15.34
N ARG A 144 -10.88 -2.32 14.45
CA ARG A 144 -10.65 -3.72 14.82
C ARG A 144 -9.23 -4.21 14.56
N LEU A 145 -8.40 -3.40 13.91
CA LEU A 145 -7.03 -3.71 13.48
C LEU A 145 -6.95 -5.05 12.72
N ARG A 146 -7.76 -5.16 11.66
CA ARG A 146 -7.81 -6.34 10.80
C ARG A 146 -7.96 -5.99 9.34
N PHE A 147 -7.25 -6.72 8.49
CA PHE A 147 -7.42 -6.61 7.04
C PHE A 147 -8.68 -7.33 6.60
N VAL A 148 -9.51 -6.65 5.80
CA VAL A 148 -10.76 -7.18 5.25
C VAL A 148 -10.50 -7.62 3.81
N PHE A 149 -10.48 -8.92 3.55
CA PHE A 149 -10.23 -9.52 2.24
C PHE A 149 -11.51 -9.71 1.44
N THR A 150 -12.58 -10.13 2.11
CA THR A 150 -13.94 -10.22 1.56
C THR A 150 -14.95 -9.84 2.66
N PRO A 151 -16.23 -9.65 2.34
CA PRO A 151 -17.26 -9.40 3.37
C PRO A 151 -17.32 -10.46 4.47
N GLU A 152 -16.93 -11.72 4.14
CA GLU A 152 -16.99 -12.86 5.05
C GLU A 152 -15.62 -13.21 5.66
N HIS A 153 -14.52 -12.65 5.13
CA HIS A 153 -13.17 -13.01 5.56
C HIS A 153 -12.31 -11.81 5.89
N SER A 154 -11.82 -11.79 7.12
CA SER A 154 -10.87 -10.77 7.59
C SER A 154 -9.88 -11.38 8.57
N GLU A 155 -8.65 -10.85 8.60
CA GLU A 155 -7.58 -11.35 9.45
C GLU A 155 -6.99 -10.23 10.32
N ALA A 156 -6.86 -10.51 11.62
CA ALA A 156 -6.38 -9.52 12.57
C ALA A 156 -4.86 -9.36 12.53
N LEU A 157 -4.39 -8.15 12.80
CA LEU A 157 -2.99 -7.91 13.14
C LEU A 157 -2.74 -8.48 14.53
N THR A 158 -2.05 -9.61 14.62
CA THR A 158 -1.70 -10.26 15.90
C THR A 158 -0.54 -9.55 16.59
N LEU A 159 0.42 -9.04 15.81
CA LEU A 159 1.56 -8.25 16.26
C LEU A 159 1.34 -6.79 15.89
N ARG A 160 0.86 -5.96 16.81
CA ARG A 160 0.36 -4.61 16.53
C ARG A 160 0.82 -3.53 17.52
N ALA A 161 1.81 -3.81 18.34
CA ALA A 161 2.22 -2.91 19.42
C ALA A 161 2.54 -1.48 18.94
N HIS A 162 3.25 -1.30 17.82
CA HIS A 162 3.59 0.03 17.29
C HIS A 162 2.36 0.83 16.85
N ILE A 163 1.33 0.18 16.31
CA ILE A 163 0.09 0.84 15.89
C ILE A 163 -0.69 1.33 17.11
N LEU A 164 -0.79 0.53 18.17
CA LEU A 164 -1.46 0.91 19.41
C LEU A 164 -0.77 2.07 20.11
N GLU A 165 0.56 2.07 20.19
CA GLU A 165 1.33 3.16 20.80
C GLU A 165 1.14 4.51 20.08
N LEU A 166 0.80 4.51 18.80
CA LEU A 166 0.58 5.71 17.99
C LEU A 166 -0.87 6.21 18.10
N THR A 167 -1.83 5.33 18.39
CA THR A 167 -3.24 5.71 18.60
C THR A 167 -3.52 6.25 20.01
N GLU A 168 -2.60 6.04 20.96
CA GLU A 168 -2.69 6.52 22.36
C GLU A 168 -2.03 7.91 22.57
N ARG A 169 -1.47 8.53 21.54
CA ARG A 169 -0.83 9.86 21.57
C ARG A 169 -1.71 10.93 20.94
#